data_b7667d1d72abe1c3588eaa668759d9fb
#
_entry.id   b7667d1d72abe1c3588eaa668759d9fb
#
_cell.length_a   1.000
_cell.length_b   1.000
_cell.length_c   1.000
_cell.angle_alpha   90.00
_cell.angle_beta   90.00
_cell.angle_gamma   90.00
#
_symmetry.space_group_name_H-M   'P 1'
#
loop_
_entity.id
_entity.type
_entity.pdbx_description
1 polymer ?
#
loop_
_entity_poly.entity_id
_entity_poly.type
_entity_poly.pdbx_seq_one_letter_code
_entity_poly.pdbx_strand_id
1 'polypeptide(L)'
;SNLYMNQSAENKKEIQALSNQLSTAQYIRRELNSKDMNQPLPTNSGISSVNIESQIGEYNKMVLDRNRLIANSSEKNPLVKDLGNSMQSMKRTILQSVDNLIVSVNRRQ
;
A
#
# COMPACT_ATOMS: atom_id res chain seq x y z
N SER A 1 -4.25 36.39 19.55
CA SER A 1 -2.91 36.78 19.16
C SER A 1 -2.46 36.06 17.90
N ASN A 2 -1.46 36.58 17.24
CA ASN A 2 -0.89 35.96 16.05
C ASN A 2 -0.34 34.57 16.32
N LEU A 3 0.25 34.36 17.50
CA LEU A 3 0.77 33.05 17.90
C LEU A 3 -0.35 32.02 18.01
N TYR A 4 -1.46 32.37 18.64
CA TYR A 4 -2.62 31.49 18.77
C TYR A 4 -3.21 31.15 17.39
N MET A 5 -3.36 32.13 16.52
CA MET A 5 -3.88 31.92 15.17
C MET A 5 -2.97 31.03 14.35
N ASN A 6 -1.66 31.19 14.46
CA ASN A 6 -0.68 30.36 13.75
C ASN A 6 -0.72 28.91 14.24
N GLN A 7 -0.82 28.68 15.56
CA GLN A 7 -0.96 27.35 16.13
C GLN A 7 -2.26 26.68 15.68
N SER A 8 -3.36 27.41 15.64
CA SER A 8 -4.65 26.89 15.17
C SER A 8 -4.58 26.47 13.69
N ALA A 9 -3.93 27.27 12.86
CA ALA A 9 -3.73 26.95 11.43
C ALA A 9 -2.84 25.72 11.24
N GLU A 10 -1.75 25.62 12.02
CA GLU A 10 -0.87 24.44 11.97
C GLU A 10 -1.60 23.17 12.42
N ASN A 11 -2.43 23.25 13.47
CA ASN A 11 -3.23 22.12 13.95
C ASN A 11 -4.22 21.64 12.88
N LYS A 12 -4.84 22.57 12.15
CA LYS A 12 -5.75 22.24 11.06
C LYS A 12 -5.03 21.53 9.93
N LYS A 13 -3.83 21.99 9.57
CA LYS A 13 -3.00 21.37 8.53
C LYS A 13 -2.61 19.95 8.95
N GLU A 14 -2.22 19.77 10.20
CA GLU A 14 -1.85 18.45 10.71
C GLU A 14 -3.04 17.48 10.68
N ILE A 15 -4.20 17.91 11.13
CA ILE A 15 -5.42 17.10 11.09
C ILE A 15 -5.75 16.71 9.64
N GLN A 16 -5.65 17.67 8.70
CA GLN A 16 -5.91 17.40 7.29
C GLN A 16 -4.92 16.40 6.72
N ALA A 17 -3.63 16.53 7.06
CA ALA A 17 -2.60 15.59 6.61
C ALA A 17 -2.85 14.17 7.14
N LEU A 18 -3.22 14.04 8.42
CA LEU A 18 -3.56 12.75 9.02
C LEU A 18 -4.80 12.14 8.38
N SER A 19 -5.83 12.96 8.13
CA SER A 19 -7.05 12.51 7.45
C SER A 19 -6.75 12.00 6.04
N ASN A 20 -5.89 12.70 5.31
CA ASN A 20 -5.47 12.28 3.97
C ASN A 20 -4.69 10.96 4.02
N GLN A 21 -3.80 10.80 4.99
CA GLN A 21 -3.04 9.55 5.16
C GLN A 21 -3.97 8.38 5.50
N LEU A 22 -4.96 8.61 6.34
CA LEU A 22 -5.97 7.59 6.67
C LEU A 22 -6.74 7.16 5.43
N SER A 23 -7.22 8.12 4.64
CA SER A 23 -7.97 7.83 3.40
C SER A 23 -7.12 7.05 2.41
N THR A 24 -5.85 7.43 2.24
CA THR A 24 -4.92 6.74 1.35
C THR A 24 -4.64 5.31 1.81
N ALA A 25 -4.41 5.12 3.11
CA ALA A 25 -4.18 3.80 3.70
C ALA A 25 -5.39 2.89 3.51
N GLN A 26 -6.59 3.41 3.73
CA GLN A 26 -7.83 2.66 3.53
C GLN A 26 -8.04 2.31 2.06
N TYR A 27 -7.71 3.21 1.14
CA TYR A 27 -7.76 2.95 -0.30
C TYR A 27 -6.82 1.80 -0.68
N ILE A 28 -5.58 1.84 -0.23
CA ILE A 28 -4.60 0.77 -0.50
C ILE A 28 -5.12 -0.56 0.04
N ARG A 29 -5.67 -0.57 1.25
CA ARG A 29 -6.23 -1.78 1.85
C ARG A 29 -7.36 -2.35 0.99
N ARG A 30 -8.27 -1.51 0.51
CA ARG A 30 -9.35 -1.96 -0.39
C ARG A 30 -8.81 -2.54 -1.69
N GLU A 31 -7.82 -1.89 -2.28
CA GLU A 31 -7.20 -2.38 -3.52
C GLU A 31 -6.52 -3.74 -3.30
N LEU A 32 -5.80 -3.91 -2.18
CA LEU A 32 -5.19 -5.20 -1.82
C LEU A 32 -6.21 -6.31 -1.72
N ASN A 33 -7.38 -6.02 -1.15
CA ASN A 33 -8.42 -7.02 -0.93
C ASN A 33 -9.24 -7.33 -2.19
N SER A 34 -9.26 -6.42 -3.18
CA SER A 34 -10.10 -6.54 -4.37
C SER A 34 -9.35 -6.89 -5.65
N LYS A 35 -8.02 -6.65 -5.72
CA LYS A 35 -7.25 -6.88 -6.95
C LYS A 35 -6.95 -8.36 -7.15
N ASP A 36 -7.06 -8.81 -8.40
CA ASP A 36 -6.59 -10.12 -8.83
C ASP A 36 -5.06 -10.15 -8.87
N MET A 37 -4.48 -11.36 -8.84
CA MET A 37 -3.02 -11.53 -8.84
C MET A 37 -2.34 -11.05 -10.12
N ASN A 38 -3.10 -10.89 -11.22
CA ASN A 38 -2.56 -10.39 -12.49
C ASN A 38 -2.57 -8.86 -12.59
N GLN A 39 -3.07 -8.17 -11.58
CA GLN A 39 -3.23 -6.71 -11.57
C GLN A 39 -2.28 -6.07 -10.56
N PRO A 40 -1.53 -5.03 -10.96
CA PRO A 40 -0.66 -4.32 -10.03
C PRO A 40 -1.47 -3.49 -9.04
N LEU A 41 -0.84 -3.22 -7.90
CA LEU A 41 -1.37 -2.31 -6.89
C LEU A 41 -1.06 -0.86 -7.29
N PRO A 42 -1.86 0.12 -6.80
CA PRO A 42 -1.61 1.52 -7.11
C PRO A 42 -0.26 1.98 -6.55
N THR A 43 0.44 2.79 -7.34
CA THR A 43 1.71 3.43 -6.95
C THR A 43 1.49 4.94 -6.88
N ASN A 44 2.39 5.63 -6.20
CA ASN A 44 2.35 7.10 -6.08
C ASN A 44 1.00 7.59 -5.52
N SER A 45 0.48 6.85 -4.55
CA SER A 45 -0.83 7.12 -3.95
C SER A 45 -0.81 8.31 -2.99
N GLY A 46 0.37 8.84 -2.65
CA GLY A 46 0.52 9.89 -1.67
C GLY A 46 0.70 9.38 -0.25
N ILE A 47 0.83 8.06 -0.06
CA ILE A 47 1.12 7.51 1.27
C ILE A 47 2.54 7.89 1.68
N SER A 48 2.71 8.35 2.92
CA SER A 48 4.00 8.85 3.40
C SER A 48 4.95 7.77 3.90
N SER A 49 4.55 6.50 3.83
CA SER A 49 5.37 5.38 4.27
C SER A 49 6.27 4.88 3.14
N VAL A 50 7.58 5.06 3.30
CA VAL A 50 8.59 4.52 2.37
C VAL A 50 8.52 3.00 2.33
N ASN A 51 8.28 2.36 3.47
CA ASN A 51 8.18 0.89 3.54
C ASN A 51 7.02 0.37 2.70
N ILE A 52 5.85 0.98 2.81
CA ILE A 52 4.67 0.55 2.04
C ILE A 52 4.90 0.74 0.55
N GLU A 53 5.45 1.89 0.14
CA GLU A 53 5.76 2.14 -1.27
C GLU A 53 6.76 1.13 -1.83
N SER A 54 7.80 0.80 -1.06
CA SER A 54 8.79 -0.21 -1.44
C SER A 54 8.17 -1.60 -1.56
N GLN A 55 7.33 -1.99 -0.61
CA GLN A 55 6.65 -3.28 -0.62
C GLN A 55 5.68 -3.40 -1.80
N ILE A 56 4.96 -2.33 -2.12
CA ILE A 56 4.08 -2.29 -3.30
C ILE A 56 4.91 -2.44 -4.57
N GLY A 57 6.06 -1.77 -4.66
CA GLY A 57 6.96 -1.90 -5.80
C GLY A 57 7.44 -3.33 -5.99
N GLU A 58 7.82 -4.02 -4.92
CA GLU A 58 8.23 -5.42 -4.98
C GLU A 58 7.07 -6.33 -5.40
N TYR A 59 5.89 -6.12 -4.84
CA TYR A 59 4.70 -6.88 -5.22
C TYR A 59 4.41 -6.69 -6.72
N ASN A 60 4.42 -5.46 -7.20
CA ASN A 60 4.12 -5.16 -8.61
C ASN A 60 5.15 -5.79 -9.56
N LYS A 61 6.41 -5.85 -9.16
CA LYS A 61 7.44 -6.56 -9.93
C LYS A 61 7.10 -8.05 -10.04
N MET A 62 6.67 -8.66 -8.95
CA MET A 62 6.26 -10.07 -8.97
C MET A 62 5.04 -10.29 -9.89
N VAL A 63 4.09 -9.35 -9.90
CA VAL A 63 2.93 -9.40 -10.81
C VAL A 63 3.40 -9.45 -12.26
N LEU A 64 4.31 -8.56 -12.64
CA LEU A 64 4.83 -8.49 -14.00
C LEU A 64 5.60 -9.76 -14.37
N ASP A 65 6.45 -10.26 -13.49
CA ASP A 65 7.23 -11.46 -13.71
C ASP A 65 6.32 -12.68 -13.89
N ARG A 66 5.33 -12.81 -13.04
CA ARG A 66 4.35 -13.90 -13.12
C ARG A 66 3.55 -13.83 -14.42
N ASN A 67 3.08 -12.65 -14.79
CA ASN A 67 2.33 -12.47 -16.05
C ASN A 67 3.17 -12.87 -17.27
N ARG A 68 4.46 -12.53 -17.28
CA ARG A 68 5.37 -12.94 -18.35
C ARG A 68 5.56 -14.45 -18.41
N LEU A 69 5.74 -15.08 -17.26
CA LEU A 69 5.91 -16.55 -17.20
C LEU A 69 4.67 -17.26 -17.70
N ILE A 70 3.48 -16.81 -17.31
CA ILE A 70 2.22 -17.40 -17.78
C ILE A 70 2.09 -17.24 -19.30
N ALA A 71 2.42 -16.06 -19.83
CA ALA A 71 2.33 -15.78 -21.27
C ALA A 71 3.29 -16.63 -22.07
N ASN A 72 4.49 -16.92 -21.55
CA ASN A 72 5.55 -17.65 -22.25
C ASN A 72 5.54 -19.16 -21.98
N SER A 73 4.83 -19.62 -20.96
CA SER A 73 4.77 -21.04 -20.63
C SER A 73 3.34 -21.47 -20.28
N SER A 74 3.02 -21.57 -19.00
CA SER A 74 1.66 -21.84 -18.56
C SER A 74 1.55 -21.58 -17.05
N GLU A 75 0.32 -21.55 -16.54
CA GLU A 75 0.06 -21.46 -15.09
C GLU A 75 0.59 -22.66 -14.32
N LYS A 76 0.84 -23.78 -14.99
CA LYS A 76 1.37 -24.99 -14.38
C LYS A 76 2.88 -24.94 -14.15
N ASN A 77 3.58 -23.95 -14.70
CA ASN A 77 5.01 -23.78 -14.47
C ASN A 77 5.26 -23.61 -12.96
N PRO A 78 6.16 -24.45 -12.36
CA PRO A 78 6.45 -24.34 -10.92
C PRO A 78 6.90 -22.96 -10.47
N LEU A 79 7.59 -22.20 -11.33
CA LEU A 79 8.00 -20.83 -11.02
C LEU A 79 6.81 -19.89 -10.88
N VAL A 80 5.73 -20.11 -11.62
CA VAL A 80 4.48 -19.34 -11.48
C VAL A 80 3.88 -19.58 -10.11
N LYS A 81 3.86 -20.84 -9.65
CA LYS A 81 3.37 -21.19 -8.32
C LYS A 81 4.22 -20.56 -7.22
N ASP A 82 5.55 -20.61 -7.36
CA ASP A 82 6.47 -20.04 -6.39
C ASP A 82 6.28 -18.51 -6.29
N LEU A 83 6.17 -17.83 -7.44
CA LEU A 83 5.87 -16.40 -7.46
C LEU A 83 4.53 -16.10 -6.83
N GLY A 84 3.51 -16.89 -7.11
CA GLY A 84 2.20 -16.74 -6.50
C GLY A 84 2.25 -16.81 -4.98
N ASN A 85 3.02 -17.76 -4.43
CA ASN A 85 3.21 -17.89 -2.99
C ASN A 85 3.94 -16.67 -2.40
N SER A 86 4.97 -16.19 -3.10
CA SER A 86 5.71 -14.98 -2.69
C SER A 86 4.82 -13.74 -2.73
N MET A 87 3.96 -13.64 -3.72
CA MET A 87 2.99 -12.53 -3.84
C MET A 87 1.99 -12.55 -2.69
N GLN A 88 1.46 -13.73 -2.33
CA GLN A 88 0.55 -13.84 -1.19
C GLN A 88 1.23 -13.44 0.11
N SER A 89 2.49 -13.82 0.29
CA SER A 89 3.29 -13.43 1.45
C SER A 89 3.51 -11.93 1.50
N MET A 90 3.87 -11.31 0.37
CA MET A 90 4.06 -9.86 0.28
C MET A 90 2.75 -9.12 0.53
N LYS A 91 1.65 -9.63 0.02
CA LYS A 91 0.32 -9.03 0.26
C LYS A 91 0.00 -8.97 1.75
N ARG A 92 0.27 -10.06 2.49
CA ARG A 92 0.09 -10.06 3.95
C ARG A 92 0.99 -9.03 4.63
N THR A 93 2.23 -8.91 4.17
CA THR A 93 3.17 -7.92 4.70
C THR A 93 2.67 -6.50 4.47
N ILE A 94 2.18 -6.20 3.27
CA ILE A 94 1.64 -4.87 2.96
C ILE A 94 0.41 -4.58 3.82
N LEU A 95 -0.51 -5.55 3.94
CA LEU A 95 -1.70 -5.40 4.79
C LEU A 95 -1.32 -5.09 6.24
N GLN A 96 -0.33 -5.78 6.77
CA GLN A 96 0.16 -5.52 8.13
C GLN A 96 0.73 -4.10 8.26
N SER A 97 1.53 -3.67 7.27
CA SER A 97 2.11 -2.33 7.28
C SER A 97 1.03 -1.24 7.18
N VAL A 98 0.02 -1.46 6.34
CA VAL A 98 -1.12 -0.54 6.18
C VAL A 98 -1.93 -0.47 7.48
N ASP A 99 -2.22 -1.61 8.10
CA ASP A 99 -2.96 -1.64 9.36
C ASP A 99 -2.20 -0.93 10.48
N ASN A 100 -0.88 -1.11 10.54
CA ASN A 100 -0.03 -0.41 11.50
C ASN A 100 -0.09 1.11 11.30
N LEU A 101 -0.08 1.55 10.04
CA LEU A 101 -0.19 2.98 9.72
C LEU A 101 -1.56 3.52 10.14
N ILE A 102 -2.64 2.79 9.86
CA ILE A 102 -3.99 3.20 10.27
C ILE A 102 -4.08 3.36 11.77
N VAL A 103 -3.56 2.41 12.53
CA VAL A 103 -3.52 2.49 14.00
C VAL A 103 -2.73 3.72 14.45
N SER A 104 -1.56 3.96 13.84
CA SER A 104 -0.72 5.11 14.16
C SER A 104 -1.43 6.43 13.89
N VAL A 105 -2.09 6.57 12.74
CA VAL A 105 -2.83 7.78 12.38
C VAL A 105 -3.99 8.01 13.35
N ASN A 106 -4.75 6.97 13.66
CA ASN A 106 -5.90 7.09 14.59
C ASN A 106 -5.47 7.51 15.99
N ARG A 107 -4.30 7.08 16.45
CA ARG A 107 -3.76 7.50 17.75
C ARG A 107 -3.36 8.97 17.78
N ARG A 108 -3.05 9.56 16.62
CA ARG A 108 -2.59 10.95 16.50
C ARG A 108 -3.74 11.94 16.28
N GLN A 109 -4.89 11.44 15.93
CA GLN A 109 -6.11 12.24 15.84
C GLN A 109 -6.77 12.32 17.24
#